data_80a358d719d85941f42befc5360f123d
#
_entry.id   80a358d719d85941f42befc5360f123d
#
_cell.length_a   1.000
_cell.length_b   1.000
_cell.length_c   1.000
_cell.angle_alpha   90.00
_cell.angle_beta   90.00
_cell.angle_gamma   90.00
#
_symmetry.space_group_name_H-M   'P 1'
#
loop_
_entity.id
_entity.type
_entity.pdbx_description
1 polymer ?
#
loop_
_entity_poly.entity_id
_entity_poly.type
_entity_poly.pdbx_seq_one_letter_code
_entity_poly.pdbx_strand_id
1 'polypeptide(L)'
;MYEVFADLHVHIGRSETGKPIKITAARSLNFANIAKECAERKGINIVGIIDCASPYVIEDIEKFLETGDAYELEDGGIIYKDKVCILLGSEVETSEKGRNGKCGSAHNVCFFPHLKDIKSFSNEMSHHIHNITLSTQRSDLSGYELIDIVEKYNGILIPAHIFTPFKSYYGNCADRLKDIFKEKYDKIFAVELGLSSDTYLADMISELENKTFVTNSDAHSLPKIAREYNKMQVEDISFKEVVKALKNEDGRKIIANYGLDPKLGKYHRTYCDNCNKTIETKEPVEVCPNCGSTKVTFGVFDRIELIKDKSTTKSPENRPPYIYQIPLTFIPGVGGKTIEKLLEAFNTEMNILHKLSEDDIEAVVGEKVAKTIVAAREGKATIQ
;
A
#
# COMPACT_ATOMS: atom_id res chain seq x y z
N MET A 1 5.16 0.20 24.65
CA MET A 1 4.96 -0.02 23.20
C MET A 1 3.94 -1.10 22.97
N TYR A 2 3.11 -0.95 21.95
CA TYR A 2 2.12 -1.94 21.55
C TYR A 2 2.14 -2.15 20.03
N GLU A 3 1.52 -3.24 19.63
CA GLU A 3 1.43 -3.64 18.24
C GLU A 3 0.12 -3.11 17.64
N VAL A 4 0.21 -2.49 16.47
CA VAL A 4 -0.91 -1.94 15.71
C VAL A 4 -0.87 -2.39 14.27
N PHE A 5 -2.02 -2.34 13.60
CA PHE A 5 -2.16 -2.68 12.19
C PHE A 5 -2.31 -1.41 11.36
N ALA A 6 -1.56 -1.34 10.26
CA ALA A 6 -1.53 -0.18 9.39
C ALA A 6 -1.69 -0.56 7.92
N ASP A 7 -2.59 0.12 7.23
CA ASP A 7 -2.73 0.10 5.77
C ASP A 7 -2.55 1.53 5.25
N LEU A 8 -1.44 1.79 4.59
CA LEU A 8 -1.01 3.14 4.24
C LEU A 8 -1.36 3.55 2.80
N HIS A 9 -2.21 2.81 2.09
CA HIS A 9 -2.51 3.13 0.70
C HIS A 9 -3.97 2.81 0.38
N VAL A 10 -4.85 3.76 0.68
CA VAL A 10 -6.29 3.66 0.42
C VAL A 10 -6.75 4.86 -0.38
N HIS A 11 -7.41 4.60 -1.50
CA HIS A 11 -7.98 5.62 -2.39
C HIS A 11 -9.35 6.12 -1.95
N ILE A 12 -9.74 7.27 -2.50
CA ILE A 12 -11.11 7.79 -2.44
C ILE A 12 -11.72 7.73 -3.84
N GLY A 13 -12.91 7.14 -3.95
CA GLY A 13 -13.64 7.10 -5.22
C GLY A 13 -14.37 8.42 -5.52
N ARG A 14 -15.11 8.91 -4.52
CA ARG A 14 -15.85 10.18 -4.59
C ARG A 14 -15.80 10.93 -3.27
N SER A 15 -15.96 12.25 -3.35
CA SER A 15 -16.21 13.07 -2.17
C SER A 15 -17.60 12.75 -1.58
N GLU A 16 -17.88 13.22 -0.37
CA GLU A 16 -19.19 13.07 0.26
C GLU A 16 -20.30 13.75 -0.53
N THR A 17 -19.99 14.82 -1.25
CA THR A 17 -20.93 15.52 -2.15
C THR A 17 -21.04 14.89 -3.54
N GLY A 18 -20.39 13.74 -3.77
CA GLY A 18 -20.46 12.97 -5.02
C GLY A 18 -19.50 13.42 -6.13
N LYS A 19 -18.58 14.35 -5.85
CA LYS A 19 -17.55 14.78 -6.81
C LYS A 19 -16.56 13.63 -7.08
N PRO A 20 -16.18 13.36 -8.34
CA PRO A 20 -15.25 12.28 -8.66
C PRO A 20 -13.84 12.60 -8.14
N ILE A 21 -13.22 11.61 -7.52
CA ILE A 21 -11.80 11.65 -7.08
C ILE A 21 -11.02 10.61 -7.88
N LYS A 22 -11.22 9.32 -7.63
CA LYS A 22 -10.69 8.24 -8.46
C LYS A 22 -11.84 7.54 -9.18
N ILE A 23 -11.93 7.75 -10.47
CA ILE A 23 -13.08 7.28 -11.29
C ILE A 23 -13.20 5.74 -11.26
N THR A 24 -12.08 5.04 -11.17
CA THR A 24 -12.02 3.57 -11.16
C THR A 24 -12.34 2.95 -9.79
N ALA A 25 -12.43 3.76 -8.72
CA ALA A 25 -12.75 3.30 -7.38
C ALA A 25 -14.25 3.35 -7.08
N ALA A 26 -14.69 2.57 -6.09
CA ALA A 26 -16.07 2.49 -5.66
C ALA A 26 -16.61 3.85 -5.17
N ARG A 27 -17.84 4.17 -5.51
CA ARG A 27 -18.48 5.45 -5.13
C ARG A 27 -18.63 5.63 -3.62
N SER A 28 -18.78 4.54 -2.88
CA SER A 28 -18.91 4.54 -1.42
C SER A 28 -17.58 4.76 -0.69
N LEU A 29 -16.47 4.75 -1.41
CA LEU A 29 -15.14 4.92 -0.85
C LEU A 29 -14.86 6.42 -0.67
N ASN A 30 -15.26 6.98 0.45
CA ASN A 30 -15.02 8.35 0.86
C ASN A 30 -14.29 8.40 2.22
N PHE A 31 -13.86 9.58 2.63
CA PHE A 31 -13.06 9.76 3.84
C PHE A 31 -13.74 9.22 5.10
N ALA A 32 -15.00 9.58 5.35
CA ALA A 32 -15.76 9.16 6.53
C ALA A 32 -16.01 7.64 6.54
N ASN A 33 -16.37 7.06 5.39
CA ASN A 33 -16.61 5.63 5.27
C ASN A 33 -15.34 4.81 5.47
N ILE A 34 -14.17 5.28 5.02
CA ILE A 34 -12.88 4.63 5.26
C ILE A 34 -12.58 4.62 6.76
N ALA A 35 -12.74 5.75 7.45
CA ALA A 35 -12.53 5.83 8.88
C ALA A 35 -13.42 4.84 9.64
N LYS A 36 -14.70 4.80 9.31
CA LYS A 36 -15.68 3.90 9.91
C LYS A 36 -15.36 2.42 9.64
N GLU A 37 -15.03 2.07 8.40
CA GLU A 37 -14.65 0.70 8.01
C GLU A 37 -13.43 0.21 8.79
N CYS A 38 -12.40 1.04 8.91
CA CYS A 38 -11.20 0.72 9.69
C CYS A 38 -11.52 0.52 11.18
N ALA A 39 -12.34 1.37 11.77
CA ALA A 39 -12.67 1.33 13.20
C ALA A 39 -13.61 0.18 13.56
N GLU A 40 -14.64 -0.05 12.76
CA GLU A 40 -15.76 -0.92 13.14
C GLU A 40 -15.71 -2.31 12.51
N ARG A 41 -15.06 -2.48 11.35
CA ARG A 41 -15.04 -3.75 10.62
C ARG A 41 -13.65 -4.35 10.47
N LYS A 42 -12.69 -3.58 10.00
CA LYS A 42 -11.33 -4.09 9.71
C LYS A 42 -10.48 -4.24 10.95
N GLY A 43 -10.53 -3.30 11.87
CA GLY A 43 -9.62 -3.25 13.01
C GLY A 43 -8.25 -2.69 12.65
N ILE A 44 -8.17 -1.84 11.61
CA ILE A 44 -6.97 -1.11 11.24
C ILE A 44 -6.84 0.12 12.14
N ASN A 45 -5.69 0.25 12.79
CA ASN A 45 -5.42 1.33 13.73
C ASN A 45 -4.84 2.59 13.07
N ILE A 46 -4.12 2.40 11.96
CA ILE A 46 -3.50 3.48 11.19
C ILE A 46 -3.86 3.27 9.73
N VAL A 47 -4.48 4.24 9.10
CA VAL A 47 -4.84 4.22 7.68
C VAL A 47 -4.27 5.43 6.96
N GLY A 48 -3.58 5.19 5.85
CA GLY A 48 -3.13 6.25 4.94
C GLY A 48 -4.15 6.46 3.83
N ILE A 49 -4.78 7.63 3.79
CA ILE A 49 -5.69 8.01 2.72
C ILE A 49 -4.94 8.92 1.75
N ILE A 50 -4.72 8.44 0.52
CA ILE A 50 -3.74 9.05 -0.38
C ILE A 50 -4.36 9.99 -1.43
N ASP A 51 -5.58 10.42 -1.25
CA ASP A 51 -6.28 11.37 -2.12
C ASP A 51 -6.65 12.69 -1.41
N CYS A 52 -5.97 12.99 -0.29
CA CYS A 52 -6.26 14.14 0.55
C CYS A 52 -5.75 15.48 -0.03
N ALA A 53 -4.99 15.48 -1.12
CA ALA A 53 -4.60 16.71 -1.81
C ALA A 53 -5.73 17.27 -2.71
N SER A 54 -6.77 16.48 -3.02
CA SER A 54 -7.93 16.98 -3.74
C SER A 54 -8.67 18.02 -2.90
N PRO A 55 -8.96 19.22 -3.44
CA PRO A 55 -9.74 20.25 -2.73
C PRO A 55 -11.10 19.74 -2.24
N TYR A 56 -11.73 18.82 -2.96
CA TYR A 56 -13.01 18.23 -2.55
C TYR A 56 -12.85 17.33 -1.33
N VAL A 57 -11.74 16.61 -1.23
CA VAL A 57 -11.44 15.77 -0.05
C VAL A 57 -11.04 16.63 1.14
N ILE A 58 -10.29 17.73 0.92
CA ILE A 58 -9.96 18.70 1.97
C ILE A 58 -11.24 19.26 2.59
N GLU A 59 -12.23 19.59 1.78
CA GLU A 59 -13.55 20.06 2.25
C GLU A 59 -14.25 18.98 3.09
N ASP A 60 -14.22 17.70 2.65
CA ASP A 60 -14.77 16.58 3.42
C ASP A 60 -14.06 16.41 4.77
N ILE A 61 -12.72 16.55 4.80
CA ILE A 61 -11.93 16.48 6.04
C ILE A 61 -12.31 17.59 7.01
N GLU A 62 -12.46 18.81 6.54
CA GLU A 62 -12.88 19.96 7.38
C GLU A 62 -14.25 19.69 8.01
N LYS A 63 -15.21 19.22 7.25
CA LYS A 63 -16.53 18.82 7.76
C LYS A 63 -16.46 17.67 8.74
N PHE A 64 -15.59 16.68 8.46
CA PHE A 64 -15.39 15.53 9.35
C PHE A 64 -14.85 15.96 10.72
N LEU A 65 -13.94 16.92 10.76
CA LEU A 65 -13.43 17.48 12.02
C LEU A 65 -14.50 18.26 12.82
N GLU A 66 -15.50 18.82 12.15
CA GLU A 66 -16.62 19.53 12.81
C GLU A 66 -17.59 18.58 13.53
N THR A 67 -17.59 17.28 13.21
CA THR A 67 -18.50 16.30 13.84
C THR A 67 -18.21 16.06 15.32
N GLY A 68 -17.00 16.35 15.80
CA GLY A 68 -16.54 16.07 17.15
C GLY A 68 -16.06 14.63 17.37
N ASP A 69 -16.25 13.73 16.41
CA ASP A 69 -15.77 12.35 16.48
C ASP A 69 -14.27 12.21 16.15
N ALA A 70 -13.68 13.26 15.59
CA ALA A 70 -12.30 13.30 15.16
C ALA A 70 -11.64 14.64 15.45
N TYR A 71 -10.34 14.61 15.64
CA TYR A 71 -9.52 15.82 15.83
C TYR A 71 -8.08 15.58 15.33
N GLU A 72 -7.40 16.66 14.98
CA GLU A 72 -5.98 16.61 14.64
C GLU A 72 -5.13 16.37 15.89
N LEU A 73 -4.16 15.44 15.76
CA LEU A 73 -3.15 15.20 16.79
C LEU A 73 -2.00 16.21 16.67
N GLU A 74 -1.45 16.65 17.79
CA GLU A 74 -0.26 17.50 17.83
C GLU A 74 0.93 16.83 17.09
N ASP A 75 1.11 15.53 17.28
CA ASP A 75 2.13 14.73 16.61
C ASP A 75 1.76 14.29 15.18
N GLY A 76 0.67 14.82 14.64
CA GLY A 76 0.20 14.62 13.29
C GLY A 76 -0.73 13.43 13.09
N GLY A 77 -1.55 13.54 12.07
CA GLY A 77 -2.66 12.64 11.80
C GLY A 77 -3.97 13.11 12.40
N ILE A 78 -5.06 12.51 11.97
CA ILE A 78 -6.41 12.74 12.50
C ILE A 78 -6.83 11.48 13.25
N ILE A 79 -7.11 11.62 14.54
CA ILE A 79 -7.64 10.52 15.33
C ILE A 79 -9.17 10.49 15.24
N TYR A 80 -9.72 9.33 14.91
CA TYR A 80 -11.16 9.08 14.82
C TYR A 80 -11.61 8.15 15.94
N LYS A 81 -12.54 8.61 16.78
CA LYS A 81 -13.12 7.89 17.92
C LYS A 81 -12.07 7.25 18.84
N ASP A 82 -10.92 7.88 18.96
CA ASP A 82 -9.76 7.38 19.74
C ASP A 82 -9.29 5.95 19.32
N LYS A 83 -9.62 5.51 18.11
CA LYS A 83 -9.34 4.15 17.59
C LYS A 83 -8.46 4.12 16.35
N VAL A 84 -8.65 5.05 15.44
CA VAL A 84 -8.00 5.06 14.14
C VAL A 84 -7.30 6.39 13.92
N CYS A 85 -5.99 6.32 13.65
CA CYS A 85 -5.24 7.47 13.16
C CYS A 85 -5.25 7.47 11.64
N ILE A 86 -5.75 8.55 11.05
CA ILE A 86 -5.77 8.77 9.60
C ILE A 86 -4.58 9.62 9.23
N LEU A 87 -3.70 9.10 8.39
CA LEU A 87 -2.61 9.85 7.78
C LEU A 87 -3.09 10.54 6.50
N LEU A 88 -2.82 11.82 6.40
CA LEU A 88 -3.20 12.65 5.25
C LEU A 88 -2.17 12.50 4.14
N GLY A 89 -2.54 11.80 3.09
CA GLY A 89 -1.65 11.46 2.00
C GLY A 89 -2.10 11.94 0.63
N SER A 90 -1.17 11.88 -0.31
CA SER A 90 -1.41 12.11 -1.73
C SER A 90 -0.57 11.15 -2.55
N GLU A 91 -1.16 10.48 -3.52
CA GLU A 91 -0.41 9.73 -4.53
C GLU A 91 -0.12 10.64 -5.73
N VAL A 92 1.16 10.81 -6.03
CA VAL A 92 1.63 11.65 -7.13
C VAL A 92 2.32 10.78 -8.19
N GLU A 93 1.90 10.93 -9.44
CA GLU A 93 2.60 10.35 -10.57
C GLU A 93 3.71 11.29 -11.03
N THR A 94 4.96 10.81 -10.99
CA THR A 94 6.11 11.55 -11.49
C THR A 94 6.36 11.29 -12.95
N SER A 95 7.06 12.23 -13.61
CA SER A 95 7.55 12.10 -14.96
C SER A 95 9.07 11.85 -14.92
N GLU A 96 9.49 10.68 -15.40
CA GLU A 96 10.87 10.24 -15.35
C GLU A 96 11.43 10.05 -16.77
N LYS A 97 12.76 10.07 -16.89
CA LYS A 97 13.41 9.50 -18.06
C LYS A 97 13.29 7.98 -17.93
N GLY A 98 12.51 7.38 -18.80
CA GLY A 98 12.34 5.93 -18.81
C GLY A 98 13.57 5.22 -19.38
N ARG A 99 13.58 3.91 -19.20
CA ARG A 99 14.55 3.04 -19.86
C ARG A 99 14.48 3.22 -21.37
N ASN A 100 15.61 3.12 -22.06
CA ASN A 100 15.72 3.27 -23.51
C ASN A 100 15.31 4.67 -24.06
N GLY A 101 15.43 5.73 -23.23
CA GLY A 101 15.13 7.10 -23.62
C GLY A 101 13.66 7.43 -23.81
N LYS A 102 12.75 6.51 -23.50
CA LYS A 102 11.30 6.77 -23.47
C LYS A 102 10.91 7.43 -22.14
N CYS A 103 9.81 8.17 -22.15
CA CYS A 103 9.27 8.70 -20.90
C CYS A 103 8.77 7.57 -20.00
N GLY A 104 9.26 7.53 -18.75
CA GLY A 104 8.77 6.70 -17.68
C GLY A 104 7.89 7.47 -16.71
N SER A 105 7.19 6.77 -15.86
CA SER A 105 6.43 7.36 -14.76
C SER A 105 6.38 6.41 -13.58
N ALA A 106 6.31 6.98 -12.37
CA ALA A 106 6.20 6.24 -11.14
C ALA A 106 5.19 6.90 -10.20
N HIS A 107 4.56 6.10 -9.36
CA HIS A 107 3.70 6.59 -8.29
C HIS A 107 4.48 6.71 -6.98
N ASN A 108 4.16 7.74 -6.23
CA ASN A 108 4.71 8.01 -4.91
C ASN A 108 3.58 8.34 -3.96
N VAL A 109 3.52 7.68 -2.81
CA VAL A 109 2.61 8.08 -1.75
C VAL A 109 3.35 9.02 -0.79
N CYS A 110 2.78 10.21 -0.60
CA CYS A 110 3.34 11.27 0.22
C CYS A 110 2.40 11.51 1.38
N PHE A 111 2.93 11.56 2.62
CA PHE A 111 2.14 11.79 3.81
C PHE A 111 2.58 13.03 4.54
N PHE A 112 1.64 13.75 5.11
CA PHE A 112 1.85 15.02 5.79
C PHE A 112 1.26 14.98 7.21
N PRO A 113 1.90 15.65 8.19
CA PRO A 113 1.44 15.57 9.58
C PRO A 113 0.11 16.26 9.82
N HIS A 114 -0.14 17.41 9.18
CA HIS A 114 -1.31 18.24 9.48
C HIS A 114 -2.08 18.66 8.24
N LEU A 115 -3.35 18.99 8.43
CA LEU A 115 -4.22 19.50 7.37
C LEU A 115 -3.65 20.74 6.69
N LYS A 116 -3.04 21.65 7.46
CA LYS A 116 -2.36 22.83 6.91
C LYS A 116 -1.24 22.47 5.93
N ASP A 117 -0.49 21.41 6.22
CA ASP A 117 0.64 20.97 5.40
C ASP A 117 0.16 20.39 4.07
N ILE A 118 -0.86 19.53 4.09
CA ILE A 118 -1.41 18.98 2.85
C ILE A 118 -2.18 20.01 2.02
N LYS A 119 -2.81 20.99 2.65
CA LYS A 119 -3.41 22.14 1.95
C LYS A 119 -2.35 22.94 1.18
N SER A 120 -1.24 23.25 1.84
CA SER A 120 -0.13 23.99 1.22
C SER A 120 0.53 23.16 0.11
N PHE A 121 0.72 21.87 0.33
CA PHE A 121 1.22 20.93 -0.68
C PHE A 121 0.27 20.86 -1.89
N SER A 122 -1.03 20.74 -1.66
CA SER A 122 -2.06 20.73 -2.72
C SER A 122 -2.00 21.99 -3.57
N ASN A 123 -1.89 23.14 -2.91
CA ASN A 123 -1.80 24.42 -3.61
C ASN A 123 -0.55 24.50 -4.51
N GLU A 124 0.62 24.08 -4.02
CA GLU A 124 1.83 24.06 -4.83
C GLU A 124 1.72 23.03 -5.98
N MET A 125 1.22 21.84 -5.69
CA MET A 125 1.06 20.79 -6.72
C MET A 125 0.05 21.15 -7.80
N SER A 126 -0.90 22.06 -7.54
CA SER A 126 -1.83 22.56 -8.56
C SER A 126 -1.13 23.25 -9.73
N HIS A 127 0.11 23.72 -9.55
CA HIS A 127 0.95 24.30 -10.61
C HIS A 127 1.70 23.24 -11.43
N HIS A 128 1.76 22.01 -10.95
CA HIS A 128 2.49 20.90 -11.56
C HIS A 128 1.58 19.79 -12.12
N ILE A 129 0.31 19.82 -11.77
CA ILE A 129 -0.70 18.82 -12.13
C ILE A 129 -1.85 19.52 -12.86
N HIS A 130 -2.31 18.94 -13.96
CA HIS A 130 -3.37 19.53 -14.77
C HIS A 130 -4.70 19.67 -14.01
N ASN A 131 -5.06 18.67 -13.20
CA ASN A 131 -6.30 18.71 -12.42
C ASN A 131 -6.08 18.11 -11.01
N ILE A 132 -5.81 18.98 -10.04
CA ILE A 132 -5.58 18.61 -8.64
C ILE A 132 -6.82 18.04 -7.95
N THR A 133 -8.00 18.17 -8.53
CA THR A 133 -9.23 17.61 -7.94
C THR A 133 -9.31 16.09 -8.07
N LEU A 134 -8.60 15.51 -9.04
CA LEU A 134 -8.59 14.07 -9.30
C LEU A 134 -7.40 13.37 -8.65
N SER A 135 -7.63 12.09 -8.29
CA SER A 135 -6.60 11.21 -7.76
C SER A 135 -5.49 10.91 -8.77
N THR A 136 -4.27 10.81 -8.26
CA THR A 136 -3.11 10.25 -8.96
C THR A 136 -2.90 10.84 -10.36
N GLN A 137 -2.85 12.15 -10.42
CA GLN A 137 -2.58 12.84 -11.67
C GLN A 137 -1.09 12.91 -11.94
N ARG A 138 -0.72 12.86 -13.23
CA ARG A 138 0.65 13.02 -13.66
C ARG A 138 1.11 14.45 -13.44
N SER A 139 2.25 14.60 -12.76
CA SER A 139 2.94 15.88 -12.60
C SER A 139 4.05 16.04 -13.65
N ASP A 140 4.54 17.26 -13.83
CA ASP A 140 5.73 17.56 -14.60
C ASP A 140 7.03 17.37 -13.82
N LEU A 141 6.94 16.92 -12.57
CA LEU A 141 8.05 16.71 -11.65
C LEU A 141 8.63 15.30 -11.77
N SER A 142 9.95 15.20 -11.61
CA SER A 142 10.63 13.93 -11.30
C SER A 142 10.51 13.60 -9.80
N GLY A 143 10.83 12.36 -9.42
CA GLY A 143 10.93 11.98 -8.00
C GLY A 143 11.99 12.80 -7.26
N TYR A 144 13.10 13.11 -7.92
CA TYR A 144 14.17 13.96 -7.42
C TYR A 144 13.70 15.37 -7.05
N GLU A 145 12.79 15.95 -7.84
CA GLU A 145 12.19 17.26 -7.58
C GLU A 145 11.06 17.19 -6.57
N LEU A 146 10.20 16.16 -6.67
CA LEU A 146 9.04 15.99 -5.80
C LEU A 146 9.42 15.87 -4.31
N ILE A 147 10.50 15.16 -4.01
CA ILE A 147 10.90 14.94 -2.61
C ILE A 147 11.20 16.23 -1.86
N ASP A 148 11.74 17.23 -2.52
CA ASP A 148 12.02 18.54 -1.90
C ASP A 148 10.72 19.29 -1.57
N ILE A 149 9.71 19.19 -2.44
CA ILE A 149 8.40 19.80 -2.20
C ILE A 149 7.71 19.09 -1.02
N VAL A 150 7.79 17.77 -0.96
CA VAL A 150 7.22 16.98 0.15
C VAL A 150 7.86 17.37 1.48
N GLU A 151 9.18 17.45 1.53
CA GLU A 151 9.90 17.87 2.74
C GLU A 151 9.60 19.31 3.17
N LYS A 152 9.43 20.22 2.21
CA LYS A 152 9.06 21.62 2.46
C LYS A 152 7.79 21.74 3.31
N TYR A 153 6.87 20.81 3.17
CA TYR A 153 5.62 20.75 3.93
C TYR A 153 5.62 19.67 5.01
N ASN A 154 6.79 19.33 5.55
CA ASN A 154 6.99 18.38 6.66
C ASN A 154 6.56 16.95 6.35
N GLY A 155 6.45 16.61 5.08
CA GLY A 155 6.00 15.31 4.62
C GLY A 155 7.12 14.29 4.43
N ILE A 156 6.70 13.06 4.15
CA ILE A 156 7.53 11.95 3.75
C ILE A 156 7.06 11.38 2.42
N LEU A 157 7.99 10.82 1.64
CA LEU A 157 7.70 10.21 0.35
C LEU A 157 8.08 8.73 0.38
N ILE A 158 7.12 7.88 0.00
CA ILE A 158 7.31 6.43 -0.14
C ILE A 158 7.03 6.06 -1.59
N PRO A 159 8.03 5.58 -2.36
CA PRO A 159 7.78 5.01 -3.68
C PRO A 159 6.75 3.88 -3.62
N ALA A 160 5.69 3.98 -4.42
CA ALA A 160 4.58 3.05 -4.41
C ALA A 160 4.84 1.87 -5.33
N HIS A 161 4.37 0.67 -4.94
CA HIS A 161 4.39 -0.58 -5.74
C HIS A 161 5.57 -0.65 -6.72
N ILE A 162 6.78 -0.62 -6.17
CA ILE A 162 8.04 -0.29 -6.85
C ILE A 162 8.43 -1.18 -8.03
N PHE A 163 7.83 -2.38 -8.16
CA PHE A 163 8.16 -3.35 -9.21
C PHE A 163 7.07 -3.55 -10.26
N THR A 164 5.90 -2.94 -10.09
CA THR A 164 4.81 -3.13 -11.07
C THR A 164 5.25 -2.68 -12.47
N PRO A 165 4.79 -3.36 -13.54
CA PRO A 165 5.21 -3.03 -14.91
C PRO A 165 4.89 -1.60 -15.31
N PHE A 166 3.84 -1.03 -14.72
CA PHE A 166 3.36 0.32 -14.99
C PHE A 166 3.47 1.18 -13.75
N LYS A 167 3.81 2.46 -13.95
CA LYS A 167 3.78 3.48 -12.90
C LYS A 167 4.64 3.14 -11.67
N SER A 168 5.83 2.59 -11.91
CA SER A 168 6.78 2.26 -10.86
C SER A 168 8.22 2.55 -11.29
N TYR A 169 9.09 2.78 -10.30
CA TYR A 169 10.49 3.09 -10.58
C TYR A 169 11.24 1.91 -11.22
N TYR A 170 11.25 0.74 -10.60
CA TYR A 170 11.95 -0.43 -11.14
C TYR A 170 11.27 -1.03 -12.37
N GLY A 171 9.96 -1.00 -12.41
CA GLY A 171 9.22 -1.60 -13.53
C GLY A 171 9.33 -0.80 -14.83
N ASN A 172 9.50 0.52 -14.74
CA ASN A 172 9.26 1.38 -15.89
C ASN A 172 10.27 2.51 -16.07
N CYS A 173 11.09 2.84 -15.06
CA CYS A 173 11.97 4.01 -15.12
C CYS A 173 13.45 3.67 -15.10
N ALA A 174 13.93 2.90 -14.11
CA ALA A 174 15.35 2.66 -13.89
C ALA A 174 15.62 1.30 -13.26
N ASP A 175 16.88 0.87 -13.28
CA ASP A 175 17.34 -0.34 -12.61
C ASP A 175 17.66 -0.09 -11.14
N ARG A 176 17.86 1.17 -10.76
CA ARG A 176 18.19 1.60 -9.39
C ARG A 176 17.45 2.87 -9.01
N LEU A 177 16.94 2.91 -7.78
CA LEU A 177 16.35 4.14 -7.21
C LEU A 177 17.41 5.24 -7.05
N LYS A 178 18.66 4.88 -6.80
CA LYS A 178 19.78 5.82 -6.74
C LYS A 178 19.98 6.59 -8.04
N ASP A 179 19.65 6.01 -9.18
CA ASP A 179 19.72 6.71 -10.48
C ASP A 179 18.67 7.81 -10.59
N ILE A 180 17.53 7.65 -9.91
CA ILE A 180 16.45 8.63 -9.86
C ILE A 180 16.72 9.71 -8.81
N PHE A 181 16.97 9.28 -7.56
CA PHE A 181 17.05 10.19 -6.40
C PHE A 181 18.44 10.76 -6.15
N LYS A 182 19.49 10.13 -6.72
CA LYS A 182 20.90 10.57 -6.60
C LYS A 182 21.30 10.78 -5.14
N GLU A 183 21.85 11.93 -4.80
CA GLU A 183 22.24 12.29 -3.43
C GLU A 183 21.07 12.41 -2.45
N LYS A 184 19.85 12.46 -2.95
CA LYS A 184 18.62 12.49 -2.12
C LYS A 184 18.10 11.09 -1.77
N TYR A 185 18.76 10.03 -2.23
CA TYR A 185 18.33 8.64 -1.99
C TYR A 185 18.16 8.32 -0.51
N ASP A 186 19.00 8.87 0.36
CA ASP A 186 18.91 8.63 1.80
C ASP A 186 17.69 9.28 2.48
N LYS A 187 17.00 10.18 1.78
CA LYS A 187 15.71 10.73 2.21
C LYS A 187 14.55 9.76 2.02
N ILE A 188 14.74 8.72 1.21
CA ILE A 188 13.81 7.60 1.06
C ILE A 188 14.15 6.56 2.12
N PHE A 189 13.33 6.37 3.12
CA PHE A 189 13.57 5.37 4.17
C PHE A 189 12.64 4.16 4.10
N ALA A 190 11.59 4.23 3.31
CA ALA A 190 10.66 3.12 3.08
C ALA A 190 10.24 3.05 1.61
N VAL A 191 9.90 1.83 1.17
CA VAL A 191 9.35 1.55 -0.16
C VAL A 191 8.17 0.60 -0.06
N GLU A 192 7.17 0.76 -0.91
CA GLU A 192 6.02 -0.13 -0.97
C GLU A 192 6.25 -1.25 -1.99
N LEU A 193 6.07 -2.49 -1.55
CA LEU A 193 6.31 -3.66 -2.38
C LEU A 193 5.28 -3.83 -3.50
N GLY A 194 4.00 -3.54 -3.22
CA GLY A 194 2.89 -3.80 -4.12
C GLY A 194 2.42 -5.27 -4.12
N LEU A 195 1.31 -5.54 -4.79
CA LEU A 195 0.61 -6.83 -4.74
C LEU A 195 1.32 -7.97 -5.50
N SER A 196 2.25 -7.65 -6.38
CA SER A 196 2.93 -8.64 -7.24
C SER A 196 4.36 -8.96 -6.81
N SER A 197 4.78 -8.47 -5.65
CA SER A 197 6.11 -8.67 -5.07
C SER A 197 6.01 -9.01 -3.58
N ASP A 198 7.06 -9.58 -3.05
CA ASP A 198 7.23 -9.85 -1.63
C ASP A 198 8.63 -9.41 -1.14
N THR A 199 8.85 -9.56 0.15
CA THR A 199 10.14 -9.21 0.79
C THR A 199 11.31 -9.96 0.17
N TYR A 200 11.14 -11.24 -0.16
CA TYR A 200 12.23 -12.08 -0.66
C TYR A 200 12.66 -11.66 -2.07
N LEU A 201 11.73 -11.29 -2.92
CA LEU A 201 12.03 -10.74 -4.23
C LEU A 201 12.72 -9.38 -4.14
N ALA A 202 12.21 -8.49 -3.28
CA ALA A 202 12.78 -7.15 -3.10
C ALA A 202 14.19 -7.19 -2.50
N ASP A 203 14.48 -8.12 -1.59
CA ASP A 203 15.80 -8.27 -0.97
C ASP A 203 16.87 -8.79 -1.95
N MET A 204 16.52 -9.14 -3.18
CA MET A 204 17.48 -9.40 -4.25
C MET A 204 18.13 -8.14 -4.83
N ILE A 205 17.62 -6.96 -4.46
CA ILE A 205 18.14 -5.66 -4.87
C ILE A 205 18.90 -5.04 -3.69
N SER A 206 20.21 -4.97 -3.79
CA SER A 206 21.09 -4.59 -2.66
C SER A 206 20.87 -3.19 -2.12
N GLU A 207 20.50 -2.22 -2.98
CA GLU A 207 20.25 -0.85 -2.53
C GLU A 207 19.05 -0.72 -1.57
N LEU A 208 18.17 -1.73 -1.53
CA LEU A 208 17.01 -1.78 -0.63
C LEU A 208 17.33 -2.35 0.77
N GLU A 209 18.55 -2.79 1.01
CA GLU A 209 18.93 -3.47 2.25
C GLU A 209 18.62 -2.65 3.51
N ASN A 210 18.85 -1.34 3.44
CA ASN A 210 18.60 -0.40 4.55
C ASN A 210 17.26 0.32 4.45
N LYS A 211 16.36 -0.10 3.55
CA LYS A 211 15.02 0.47 3.40
C LYS A 211 13.99 -0.39 4.11
N THR A 212 13.02 0.25 4.73
CA THR A 212 11.87 -0.43 5.31
C THR A 212 10.88 -0.81 4.20
N PHE A 213 10.38 -2.04 4.23
CA PHE A 213 9.33 -2.48 3.31
C PHE A 213 7.96 -2.31 3.94
N VAL A 214 7.03 -1.75 3.19
CA VAL A 214 5.63 -1.67 3.56
C VAL A 214 4.77 -2.42 2.54
N THR A 215 3.72 -3.05 3.06
CA THR A 215 2.69 -3.76 2.30
C THR A 215 1.36 -3.08 2.54
N ASN A 216 0.73 -2.62 1.48
CA ASN A 216 -0.51 -1.87 1.58
C ASN A 216 -1.52 -2.39 0.57
N SER A 217 -2.79 -2.13 0.82
CA SER A 217 -3.88 -2.70 0.05
C SER A 217 -4.04 -2.10 -1.35
N ASP A 218 -3.66 -0.85 -1.54
CA ASP A 218 -4.03 -0.07 -2.74
C ASP A 218 -5.53 -0.19 -3.02
N ALA A 219 -6.33 -0.02 -1.96
CA ALA A 219 -7.75 -0.31 -2.00
C ALA A 219 -8.54 0.69 -2.84
N HIS A 220 -9.37 0.16 -3.74
CA HIS A 220 -10.31 0.89 -4.59
C HIS A 220 -11.77 0.63 -4.19
N SER A 221 -11.98 -0.06 -3.08
CA SER A 221 -13.28 -0.31 -2.46
C SER A 221 -13.13 -0.62 -0.98
N LEU A 222 -14.18 -0.40 -0.17
CA LEU A 222 -14.14 -0.68 1.27
C LEU A 222 -13.74 -2.13 1.59
N PRO A 223 -14.29 -3.17 0.92
CA PRO A 223 -13.90 -4.56 1.22
C PRO A 223 -12.41 -4.86 1.00
N LYS A 224 -11.74 -4.14 0.12
CA LYS A 224 -10.32 -4.35 -0.20
C LYS A 224 -9.36 -3.69 0.78
N ILE A 225 -9.82 -2.83 1.67
CA ILE A 225 -8.99 -2.27 2.75
C ILE A 225 -8.42 -3.43 3.56
N ALA A 226 -7.14 -3.35 3.90
CA ALA A 226 -6.41 -4.39 4.63
C ALA A 226 -6.31 -5.76 3.96
N ARG A 227 -6.45 -5.86 2.63
CA ARG A 227 -6.05 -7.09 1.91
C ARG A 227 -4.55 -7.34 1.98
N GLU A 228 -3.76 -6.28 2.10
CA GLU A 228 -2.38 -6.27 2.53
C GLU A 228 -2.22 -5.17 3.59
N TYR A 229 -1.38 -5.38 4.57
CA TYR A 229 -1.16 -4.44 5.68
C TYR A 229 0.15 -4.72 6.41
N ASN A 230 0.49 -3.83 7.33
CA ASN A 230 1.69 -3.91 8.15
C ASN A 230 1.30 -4.07 9.62
N LYS A 231 2.11 -4.79 10.36
CA LYS A 231 2.09 -4.79 11.82
C LYS A 231 3.23 -3.93 12.32
N MET A 232 2.92 -2.90 13.09
CA MET A 232 3.89 -1.93 13.60
C MET A 232 3.98 -2.00 15.12
N GLN A 233 5.18 -1.78 15.64
CA GLN A 233 5.44 -1.55 17.05
C GLN A 233 5.64 -0.05 17.27
N VAL A 234 4.75 0.56 18.07
CA VAL A 234 4.71 2.02 18.32
C VAL A 234 4.35 2.31 19.78
N GLU A 235 4.60 3.52 20.24
CA GLU A 235 4.13 4.00 21.55
C GLU A 235 2.72 4.58 21.49
N ASP A 236 2.35 5.16 20.35
CA ASP A 236 1.06 5.77 20.11
C ASP A 236 0.72 5.72 18.63
N ILE A 237 -0.52 5.99 18.26
CA ILE A 237 -0.95 6.08 16.87
C ILE A 237 -0.95 7.53 16.43
N SER A 238 0.11 7.93 15.72
CA SER A 238 0.28 9.27 15.18
C SER A 238 1.18 9.25 13.94
N PHE A 239 1.18 10.33 13.17
CA PHE A 239 2.13 10.51 12.06
C PHE A 239 3.59 10.38 12.52
N LYS A 240 3.95 11.01 13.62
CA LYS A 240 5.30 10.98 14.18
C LYS A 240 5.75 9.56 14.53
N GLU A 241 4.88 8.78 15.16
CA GLU A 241 5.16 7.38 15.50
C GLU A 241 5.33 6.50 14.25
N VAL A 242 4.51 6.71 13.23
CA VAL A 242 4.65 6.01 11.94
C VAL A 242 5.99 6.34 11.28
N VAL A 243 6.39 7.61 11.25
CA VAL A 243 7.68 8.03 10.71
C VAL A 243 8.84 7.36 11.45
N LYS A 244 8.80 7.31 12.79
CA LYS A 244 9.79 6.58 13.59
C LYS A 244 9.82 5.09 13.26
N ALA A 245 8.66 4.46 13.11
CA ALA A 245 8.58 3.04 12.75
C ALA A 245 9.18 2.77 11.36
N LEU A 246 8.93 3.63 10.38
CA LEU A 246 9.50 3.52 9.05
C LEU A 246 11.02 3.73 9.02
N LYS A 247 11.54 4.51 9.97
CA LYS A 247 12.98 4.75 10.13
C LYS A 247 13.68 3.79 11.10
N ASN A 248 12.97 2.90 11.77
CA ASN A 248 13.48 2.05 12.86
C ASN A 248 14.13 2.86 14.00
N GLU A 249 13.49 3.93 14.42
CA GLU A 249 13.98 4.83 15.47
C GLU A 249 13.33 4.54 16.83
N ASP A 250 14.11 4.65 17.89
CA ASP A 250 13.66 4.56 19.29
C ASP A 250 12.83 3.31 19.59
N GLY A 251 13.14 2.18 18.97
CA GLY A 251 12.44 0.91 19.14
C GLY A 251 11.11 0.80 18.36
N ARG A 252 10.70 1.85 17.64
CA ARG A 252 9.56 1.78 16.72
C ARG A 252 10.01 1.09 15.45
N LYS A 253 9.18 0.19 14.92
CA LYS A 253 9.51 -0.59 13.70
C LYS A 253 8.30 -1.28 13.10
N ILE A 254 8.43 -1.69 11.84
CA ILE A 254 7.58 -2.71 11.25
C ILE A 254 8.03 -4.07 11.80
N ILE A 255 7.11 -4.86 12.32
CA ILE A 255 7.43 -6.19 12.89
C ILE A 255 6.96 -7.35 12.01
N ALA A 256 6.03 -7.11 11.10
CA ALA A 256 5.62 -8.07 10.08
C ALA A 256 4.95 -7.36 8.90
N ASN A 257 5.16 -7.91 7.70
CA ASN A 257 4.41 -7.57 6.51
C ASN A 257 3.42 -8.69 6.21
N TYR A 258 2.17 -8.33 5.98
CA TYR A 258 1.11 -9.27 5.58
C TYR A 258 0.68 -8.96 4.16
N GLY A 259 0.80 -9.93 3.28
CA GLY A 259 0.46 -9.73 1.89
C GLY A 259 0.03 -11.01 1.19
N LEU A 260 -0.47 -10.85 -0.02
CA LEU A 260 -0.86 -11.94 -0.88
C LEU A 260 0.38 -12.65 -1.44
N ASP A 261 0.23 -13.91 -1.84
CA ASP A 261 1.28 -14.57 -2.62
C ASP A 261 1.40 -13.85 -3.99
N PRO A 262 2.55 -13.27 -4.31
CA PRO A 262 2.73 -12.52 -5.55
C PRO A 262 2.49 -13.35 -6.82
N LYS A 263 2.59 -14.67 -6.74
CA LYS A 263 2.28 -15.59 -7.84
C LYS A 263 0.82 -15.53 -8.30
N LEU A 264 -0.08 -15.05 -7.45
CA LEU A 264 -1.50 -14.84 -7.77
C LEU A 264 -1.73 -13.60 -8.65
N GLY A 265 -0.76 -12.71 -8.74
CA GLY A 265 -0.86 -11.48 -9.53
C GLY A 265 -0.73 -11.75 -11.03
N LYS A 266 -1.64 -11.17 -11.82
CA LYS A 266 -1.60 -11.25 -13.31
C LYS A 266 -0.22 -10.88 -13.87
N TYR A 267 0.45 -9.92 -13.28
CA TYR A 267 1.74 -9.40 -13.74
C TYR A 267 2.94 -9.95 -12.96
N HIS A 268 2.77 -11.05 -12.25
CA HIS A 268 3.91 -11.72 -11.62
C HIS A 268 4.93 -12.20 -12.66
N ARG A 269 4.46 -12.89 -13.70
CA ARG A 269 5.27 -13.27 -14.86
C ARG A 269 4.91 -12.41 -16.07
N THR A 270 5.78 -12.42 -17.05
CA THR A 270 5.57 -11.70 -18.32
C THR A 270 4.28 -12.18 -19.00
N TYR A 271 3.52 -11.24 -19.54
CA TYR A 271 2.21 -11.48 -20.13
C TYR A 271 2.14 -10.94 -21.56
N CYS A 272 1.61 -11.72 -22.47
CA CYS A 272 1.37 -11.29 -23.84
C CYS A 272 -0.04 -10.72 -23.97
N ASP A 273 -0.13 -9.41 -24.27
CA ASP A 273 -1.41 -8.71 -24.44
C ASP A 273 -2.10 -9.05 -25.77
N ASN A 274 -1.40 -9.69 -26.71
CA ASN A 274 -1.96 -10.09 -28.01
C ASN A 274 -2.67 -11.46 -27.93
N CYS A 275 -2.02 -12.47 -27.37
CA CYS A 275 -2.64 -13.81 -27.26
C CYS A 275 -3.21 -14.11 -25.85
N ASN A 276 -3.17 -13.13 -24.94
CA ASN A 276 -3.67 -13.22 -23.57
C ASN A 276 -3.11 -14.43 -22.78
N LYS A 277 -1.81 -14.68 -22.91
CA LYS A 277 -1.13 -15.78 -22.21
C LYS A 277 0.03 -15.28 -21.37
N THR A 278 0.19 -15.91 -20.20
CA THR A 278 1.39 -15.79 -19.38
C THR A 278 2.56 -16.48 -20.06
N ILE A 279 3.73 -15.86 -20.02
CA ILE A 279 4.98 -16.38 -20.58
C ILE A 279 5.89 -16.75 -19.41
N GLU A 280 6.15 -18.05 -19.24
CA GLU A 280 6.98 -18.61 -18.17
C GLU A 280 8.27 -19.19 -18.71
N THR A 281 9.04 -18.39 -19.44
CA THR A 281 10.36 -18.78 -19.93
C THR A 281 11.39 -18.69 -18.81
N LYS A 282 12.48 -19.47 -18.92
CA LYS A 282 13.58 -19.45 -17.97
C LYS A 282 14.25 -18.08 -17.94
N GLU A 283 14.39 -17.46 -19.09
CA GLU A 283 14.93 -16.12 -19.23
C GLU A 283 13.85 -15.15 -19.74
N PRO A 284 13.86 -13.92 -19.28
CA PRO A 284 12.91 -12.90 -19.72
C PRO A 284 12.96 -12.67 -21.23
N VAL A 285 11.80 -12.51 -21.85
CA VAL A 285 11.68 -12.33 -23.31
C VAL A 285 10.87 -11.06 -23.64
N GLU A 286 11.29 -10.39 -24.71
CA GLU A 286 10.60 -9.19 -25.23
C GLU A 286 9.61 -9.52 -26.38
N VAL A 287 9.65 -10.76 -26.85
CA VAL A 287 8.80 -11.25 -27.93
C VAL A 287 8.06 -12.50 -27.43
N CYS A 288 6.76 -12.53 -27.64
CA CYS A 288 5.96 -13.69 -27.26
C CYS A 288 6.35 -14.94 -28.06
N PRO A 289 6.82 -16.03 -27.41
CA PRO A 289 7.21 -17.24 -28.13
C PRO A 289 6.02 -17.98 -28.77
N ASN A 290 4.77 -17.66 -28.31
CA ASN A 290 3.57 -18.32 -28.83
C ASN A 290 3.02 -17.67 -30.11
N CYS A 291 3.07 -16.33 -30.19
CA CYS A 291 2.44 -15.61 -31.32
C CYS A 291 3.35 -14.59 -32.01
N GLY A 292 4.61 -14.47 -31.60
CA GLY A 292 5.57 -13.55 -32.21
C GLY A 292 5.31 -12.05 -31.94
N SER A 293 4.35 -11.71 -31.10
CA SER A 293 4.01 -10.31 -30.79
C SER A 293 5.04 -9.67 -29.87
N THR A 294 5.33 -8.40 -30.11
CA THR A 294 6.12 -7.53 -29.22
C THR A 294 5.25 -6.81 -28.17
N LYS A 295 3.93 -7.03 -28.19
CA LYS A 295 3.01 -6.50 -27.18
C LYS A 295 3.05 -7.37 -25.92
N VAL A 296 4.18 -7.32 -25.22
CA VAL A 296 4.40 -8.06 -23.99
C VAL A 296 4.55 -7.08 -22.82
N THR A 297 3.87 -7.39 -21.72
CA THR A 297 4.03 -6.70 -20.45
C THR A 297 5.00 -7.50 -19.59
N PHE A 298 6.13 -6.90 -19.24
CA PHE A 298 7.20 -7.55 -18.49
C PHE A 298 6.73 -7.84 -17.07
N GLY A 299 6.83 -9.10 -16.63
CA GLY A 299 6.40 -9.50 -15.30
C GLY A 299 7.33 -8.99 -14.19
N VAL A 300 6.78 -8.86 -12.98
CA VAL A 300 7.54 -8.39 -11.81
C VAL A 300 8.71 -9.33 -11.51
N PHE A 301 8.46 -10.63 -11.45
CA PHE A 301 9.52 -11.63 -11.24
C PHE A 301 10.60 -11.55 -12.33
N ASP A 302 10.20 -11.51 -13.58
CA ASP A 302 11.12 -11.46 -14.71
C ASP A 302 11.95 -10.17 -14.71
N ARG A 303 11.35 -9.04 -14.30
CA ARG A 303 12.06 -7.78 -14.15
C ARG A 303 13.09 -7.83 -13.02
N ILE A 304 12.74 -8.39 -11.86
CA ILE A 304 13.67 -8.54 -10.74
C ILE A 304 14.84 -9.46 -11.13
N GLU A 305 14.58 -10.56 -11.83
CA GLU A 305 15.62 -11.45 -12.33
C GLU A 305 16.64 -10.72 -13.23
N LEU A 306 16.21 -9.74 -14.01
CA LEU A 306 17.10 -8.93 -14.85
C LEU A 306 17.95 -7.92 -14.06
N ILE A 307 17.40 -7.32 -13.00
CA ILE A 307 18.06 -6.20 -12.30
C ILE A 307 18.69 -6.58 -10.97
N LYS A 308 18.44 -7.80 -10.48
CA LYS A 308 19.02 -8.27 -9.23
C LYS A 308 20.55 -8.20 -9.24
N ASP A 309 21.12 -7.84 -8.13
CA ASP A 309 22.56 -7.78 -7.90
C ASP A 309 23.00 -8.65 -6.70
N LYS A 310 22.09 -9.46 -6.19
CA LYS A 310 22.37 -10.49 -5.19
C LYS A 310 22.01 -11.87 -5.77
N SER A 311 22.83 -12.86 -5.44
CA SER A 311 22.64 -14.24 -5.91
C SER A 311 21.67 -15.05 -5.05
N THR A 312 21.34 -14.56 -3.86
CA THR A 312 20.47 -15.23 -2.90
C THR A 312 19.42 -14.29 -2.35
N THR A 313 18.28 -14.84 -1.96
CA THR A 313 17.18 -14.12 -1.33
C THR A 313 17.39 -13.88 0.17
N LYS A 314 18.63 -13.98 0.67
CA LYS A 314 18.91 -13.77 2.09
C LYS A 314 18.59 -12.34 2.49
N SER A 315 17.54 -12.20 3.29
CA SER A 315 17.15 -10.92 3.86
C SER A 315 18.16 -10.46 4.92
N PRO A 316 18.32 -9.12 5.12
CA PRO A 316 19.04 -8.58 6.27
C PRO A 316 18.47 -9.12 7.59
N GLU A 317 19.32 -9.20 8.61
CA GLU A 317 18.96 -9.79 9.90
C GLU A 317 17.76 -9.09 10.57
N ASN A 318 17.64 -7.79 10.38
CA ASN A 318 16.57 -6.97 10.94
C ASN A 318 15.32 -6.86 10.03
N ARG A 319 15.29 -7.56 8.89
CA ARG A 319 14.13 -7.55 8.00
C ARG A 319 12.96 -8.30 8.64
N PRO A 320 11.78 -7.66 8.80
CA PRO A 320 10.61 -8.34 9.35
C PRO A 320 10.15 -9.46 8.42
N PRO A 321 9.49 -10.49 8.96
CA PRO A 321 8.94 -11.57 8.14
C PRO A 321 7.83 -11.06 7.23
N TYR A 322 7.76 -11.65 6.03
CA TYR A 322 6.62 -11.51 5.13
C TYR A 322 5.70 -12.73 5.31
N ILE A 323 4.47 -12.48 5.70
CA ILE A 323 3.48 -13.52 5.97
C ILE A 323 2.45 -13.51 4.84
N TYR A 324 2.40 -14.60 4.09
CA TYR A 324 1.39 -14.79 3.06
C TYR A 324 0.04 -15.01 3.72
N GLN A 325 -0.84 -14.04 3.59
CA GLN A 325 -2.16 -14.09 4.19
C GLN A 325 -3.25 -14.00 3.13
N ILE A 326 -4.29 -14.80 3.34
CA ILE A 326 -5.47 -14.79 2.49
C ILE A 326 -6.54 -13.98 3.18
N PRO A 327 -7.14 -12.97 2.54
CA PRO A 327 -8.29 -12.25 3.07
C PRO A 327 -9.43 -13.22 3.44
N LEU A 328 -10.14 -12.96 4.53
CA LEU A 328 -11.22 -13.84 5.03
C LEU A 328 -12.23 -14.22 3.94
N THR A 329 -12.53 -13.29 3.05
CA THR A 329 -13.48 -13.49 1.92
C THR A 329 -13.00 -14.51 0.89
N PHE A 330 -11.71 -14.82 0.84
CA PHE A 330 -11.15 -15.80 -0.10
C PHE A 330 -10.90 -17.19 0.54
N ILE A 331 -11.17 -17.31 1.84
CA ILE A 331 -10.98 -18.59 2.53
C ILE A 331 -12.13 -19.54 2.16
N PRO A 332 -11.83 -20.76 1.67
CA PRO A 332 -12.86 -21.74 1.35
C PRO A 332 -13.81 -22.03 2.53
N GLY A 333 -15.11 -21.94 2.30
CA GLY A 333 -16.12 -22.12 3.33
C GLY A 333 -16.45 -20.88 4.17
N VAL A 334 -15.73 -19.77 3.96
CA VAL A 334 -15.96 -18.49 4.65
C VAL A 334 -16.73 -17.55 3.72
N GLY A 335 -18.03 -17.73 3.65
CA GLY A 335 -18.92 -16.85 2.90
C GLY A 335 -19.35 -15.61 3.70
N GLY A 336 -20.06 -14.69 3.05
CA GLY A 336 -20.50 -13.43 3.67
C GLY A 336 -21.25 -13.62 4.99
N LYS A 337 -22.16 -14.61 5.07
CA LYS A 337 -22.89 -14.91 6.30
C LYS A 337 -21.99 -15.39 7.44
N THR A 338 -20.96 -16.15 7.11
CA THR A 338 -19.96 -16.64 8.08
C THR A 338 -19.14 -15.47 8.64
N ILE A 339 -18.73 -14.57 7.76
CA ILE A 339 -17.98 -13.35 8.16
C ILE A 339 -18.85 -12.48 9.07
N GLU A 340 -20.12 -12.24 8.72
CA GLU A 340 -21.02 -11.43 9.56
C GLU A 340 -21.18 -12.04 10.97
N LYS A 341 -21.36 -13.35 11.10
CA LYS A 341 -21.40 -14.02 12.40
C LYS A 341 -20.12 -13.83 13.21
N LEU A 342 -18.97 -13.94 12.55
CA LEU A 342 -17.68 -13.74 13.22
C LEU A 342 -17.49 -12.28 13.68
N LEU A 343 -17.91 -11.32 12.86
CA LEU A 343 -17.82 -9.89 13.18
C LEU A 343 -18.80 -9.50 14.30
N GLU A 344 -20.01 -10.06 14.30
CA GLU A 344 -20.98 -9.89 15.41
C GLU A 344 -20.41 -10.40 16.74
N ALA A 345 -19.68 -11.51 16.72
CA ALA A 345 -19.08 -12.09 17.92
C ALA A 345 -17.77 -11.39 18.35
N PHE A 346 -16.95 -10.97 17.42
CA PHE A 346 -15.54 -10.59 17.66
C PHE A 346 -15.16 -9.18 17.17
N ASN A 347 -16.09 -8.42 16.69
CA ASN A 347 -16.01 -7.01 16.27
C ASN A 347 -15.25 -6.77 14.96
N THR A 348 -13.98 -7.16 14.83
CA THR A 348 -13.15 -6.80 13.69
C THR A 348 -12.45 -7.97 13.02
N GLU A 349 -12.12 -7.83 11.73
CA GLU A 349 -11.37 -8.83 10.98
C GLU A 349 -9.97 -9.06 11.59
N MET A 350 -9.30 -8.01 12.08
CA MET A 350 -7.99 -8.14 12.74
C MET A 350 -8.06 -8.94 14.03
N ASN A 351 -9.15 -8.86 14.80
CA ASN A 351 -9.36 -9.72 15.95
C ASN A 351 -9.43 -11.20 15.53
N ILE A 352 -10.17 -11.51 14.47
CA ILE A 352 -10.30 -12.88 13.95
C ILE A 352 -8.96 -13.41 13.45
N LEU A 353 -8.20 -12.58 12.74
CA LEU A 353 -6.93 -12.98 12.14
C LEU A 353 -5.77 -13.07 13.14
N HIS A 354 -5.79 -12.30 14.25
CA HIS A 354 -4.62 -12.14 15.10
C HIS A 354 -4.81 -12.40 16.59
N LYS A 355 -6.04 -12.31 17.10
CA LYS A 355 -6.26 -12.29 18.56
C LYS A 355 -7.03 -13.47 19.11
N LEU A 356 -7.76 -14.20 18.27
CA LEU A 356 -8.62 -15.29 18.71
C LEU A 356 -7.92 -16.64 18.64
N SER A 357 -8.24 -17.52 19.62
CA SER A 357 -7.88 -18.92 19.54
C SER A 357 -8.75 -19.68 18.52
N GLU A 358 -8.31 -20.88 18.14
CA GLU A 358 -9.11 -21.78 17.31
C GLU A 358 -10.44 -22.10 17.99
N ASP A 359 -10.42 -22.38 19.30
CA ASP A 359 -11.61 -22.71 20.08
C ASP A 359 -12.65 -21.57 20.08
N ASP A 360 -12.21 -20.31 20.19
CA ASP A 360 -13.11 -19.15 20.11
C ASP A 360 -13.83 -19.09 18.75
N ILE A 361 -13.10 -19.31 17.68
CA ILE A 361 -13.64 -19.31 16.31
C ILE A 361 -14.57 -20.50 16.09
N GLU A 362 -14.16 -21.70 16.57
CA GLU A 362 -14.93 -22.93 16.46
C GLU A 362 -16.31 -22.81 17.11
N ALA A 363 -16.37 -22.17 18.28
CA ALA A 363 -17.62 -21.94 19.00
C ALA A 363 -18.67 -21.17 18.19
N VAL A 364 -18.25 -20.38 17.20
CA VAL A 364 -19.14 -19.54 16.36
C VAL A 364 -19.45 -20.19 15.00
N VAL A 365 -18.43 -20.78 14.36
CA VAL A 365 -18.54 -21.24 12.95
C VAL A 365 -18.32 -22.74 12.75
N GLY A 366 -17.99 -23.48 13.82
CA GLY A 366 -17.70 -24.91 13.80
C GLY A 366 -16.27 -25.26 13.43
N GLU A 367 -15.87 -26.49 13.81
CA GLU A 367 -14.48 -26.99 13.74
C GLU A 367 -13.86 -26.86 12.36
N LYS A 368 -14.55 -27.29 11.32
CA LYS A 368 -14.02 -27.29 9.94
C LYS A 368 -13.63 -25.90 9.46
N VAL A 369 -14.50 -24.93 9.67
CA VAL A 369 -14.27 -23.54 9.24
C VAL A 369 -13.19 -22.90 10.11
N ALA A 370 -13.20 -23.14 11.42
CA ALA A 370 -12.19 -22.64 12.34
C ALA A 370 -10.77 -23.10 11.95
N LYS A 371 -10.58 -24.40 11.70
CA LYS A 371 -9.31 -24.94 11.22
C LYS A 371 -8.84 -24.31 9.90
N THR A 372 -9.78 -24.06 8.99
CA THR A 372 -9.44 -23.42 7.71
C THR A 372 -8.99 -21.97 7.90
N ILE A 373 -9.66 -21.22 8.78
CA ILE A 373 -9.27 -19.84 9.12
C ILE A 373 -7.88 -19.81 9.78
N VAL A 374 -7.63 -20.69 10.74
CA VAL A 374 -6.33 -20.78 11.44
C VAL A 374 -5.22 -21.15 10.45
N ALA A 375 -5.44 -22.12 9.57
CA ALA A 375 -4.47 -22.48 8.53
C ALA A 375 -4.18 -21.31 7.57
N ALA A 376 -5.22 -20.53 7.20
CA ALA A 376 -5.08 -19.38 6.32
C ALA A 376 -4.25 -18.25 6.97
N ARG A 377 -4.51 -17.93 8.25
CA ARG A 377 -3.76 -16.89 8.96
C ARG A 377 -2.31 -17.27 9.27
N GLU A 378 -1.99 -18.55 9.30
CA GLU A 378 -0.64 -19.07 9.45
C GLU A 378 0.11 -19.22 8.11
N GLY A 379 -0.51 -18.83 7.01
CA GLY A 379 0.07 -18.98 5.67
C GLY A 379 0.15 -20.42 5.15
N LYS A 380 -0.61 -21.33 5.75
CA LYS A 380 -0.63 -22.77 5.43
C LYS A 380 -1.78 -23.18 4.50
N ALA A 381 -2.71 -22.28 4.21
CA ALA A 381 -3.83 -22.58 3.31
C ALA A 381 -3.39 -22.51 1.85
N THR A 382 -3.72 -23.53 1.08
CA THR A 382 -3.63 -23.51 -0.39
C THR A 382 -4.94 -22.96 -0.95
N ILE A 383 -4.83 -21.91 -1.77
CA ILE A 383 -5.94 -21.48 -2.63
C ILE A 383 -6.06 -22.53 -3.74
N GLN A 384 -7.19 -23.22 -3.80
CA GLN A 384 -7.51 -24.12 -4.91
C GLN A 384 -8.05 -23.32 -6.09
#